data_60d87c63970f02c1c2f332e8771bf23d
#
_entry.id   60d87c63970f02c1c2f332e8771bf23d
#
_cell.length_a   1.000
_cell.length_b   1.000
_cell.length_c   1.000
_cell.angle_alpha   90.00
_cell.angle_beta   90.00
_cell.angle_gamma   90.00
#
_symmetry.space_group_name_H-M   'P 1'
#
loop_
_entity.id
_entity.type
_entity.pdbx_description
1 polymer ?
#
loop_
_entity_poly.entity_id
_entity_poly.type
_entity_poly.pdbx_seq_one_letter_code
_entity_poly.pdbx_strand_id
1 'polypeptide(L)'
;MSAAAARVIAHAACAWGLASAASARAAGPAVRSHPQCAAVPTFVSRPRCASLTRAVYRHVEAVGDGCDATSYEVYPVAGDGRCLFRSVAAATAIRADGARLSPDVETAEADRLRNLAVDQLRRRRAEVEWFIEGDFDAYCDAMRRPIAWGGEPEILMLTHVLESPVEVFMPSPDARTVRSIGAYGADEYPGEGVAILFHGAGHYEALTPCDES
;
A
#
# COMPACT_ATOMS: atom_id res chain seq x y z
N MET A 1 0.89 -18.53 13.98
CA MET A 1 0.48 -17.18 13.51
C MET A 1 1.15 -16.15 14.39
N SER A 2 1.93 -15.24 13.83
CA SER A 2 2.58 -14.17 14.60
C SER A 2 1.51 -13.16 15.03
N ALA A 3 1.59 -12.67 16.30
CA ALA A 3 0.70 -11.64 16.84
C ALA A 3 0.78 -10.30 16.06
N ALA A 4 1.81 -10.12 15.26
CA ALA A 4 2.02 -8.96 14.39
C ALA A 4 1.05 -8.94 13.20
N ALA A 5 0.84 -10.08 12.53
CA ALA A 5 -0.09 -10.18 11.40
C ALA A 5 -1.53 -9.81 11.82
N ALA A 6 -1.95 -10.25 13.01
CA ALA A 6 -3.27 -9.93 13.53
C ALA A 6 -3.47 -8.42 13.84
N ARG A 7 -2.40 -7.70 14.16
CA ARG A 7 -2.48 -6.26 14.46
C ARG A 7 -2.58 -5.39 13.21
N VAL A 8 -1.89 -5.74 12.14
CA VAL A 8 -1.94 -5.02 10.87
C VAL A 8 -3.33 -5.14 10.26
N ILE A 9 -3.91 -6.34 10.28
CA ILE A 9 -5.24 -6.62 9.74
C ILE A 9 -6.33 -5.81 10.47
N ALA A 10 -6.24 -5.68 11.80
CA ALA A 10 -7.23 -4.92 12.58
C ALA A 10 -7.25 -3.41 12.28
N HIS A 11 -6.13 -2.83 11.83
CA HIS A 11 -6.06 -1.40 11.48
C HIS A 11 -6.57 -1.12 10.07
N ALA A 12 -6.34 -2.02 9.13
CA ALA A 12 -6.76 -1.83 7.74
C ALA A 12 -8.28 -2.01 7.57
N ALA A 13 -8.91 -2.93 8.32
CA ALA A 13 -10.36 -3.10 8.30
C ALA A 13 -11.15 -1.82 8.67
N CYS A 14 -10.60 -0.96 9.54
CA CYS A 14 -11.17 0.35 9.84
C CYS A 14 -11.04 1.36 8.69
N ALA A 15 -10.05 1.21 7.82
CA ALA A 15 -9.84 2.12 6.69
C ALA A 15 -10.77 1.82 5.51
N TRP A 16 -11.32 0.62 5.42
CA TRP A 16 -12.15 0.14 4.30
C TRP A 16 -13.64 0.42 4.43
N GLY A 17 -14.07 1.15 5.48
CA GLY A 17 -15.41 1.75 5.53
C GLY A 17 -16.58 0.76 5.67
N LEU A 18 -16.40 -0.38 6.31
CA LEU A 18 -17.52 -1.20 6.77
C LEU A 18 -18.13 -0.58 8.03
N ALA A 19 -18.94 0.47 7.83
CA ALA A 19 -19.75 1.06 8.88
C ALA A 19 -20.96 0.16 9.13
N SER A 20 -20.86 -0.74 10.09
CA SER A 20 -22.03 -1.29 10.78
C SER A 20 -22.12 -0.62 12.15
N ALA A 21 -23.22 0.09 12.36
CA ALA A 21 -23.50 0.83 13.57
C ALA A 21 -23.78 -0.12 14.74
N ALA A 22 -22.95 -0.07 15.77
CA ALA A 22 -23.35 -0.47 17.12
C ALA A 22 -22.64 0.42 18.15
N SER A 23 -23.44 1.28 18.79
CA SER A 23 -23.10 2.15 19.88
C SER A 23 -22.64 1.34 21.09
N ALA A 24 -21.42 1.63 21.60
CA ALA A 24 -21.08 1.42 23.01
C ALA A 24 -20.04 2.45 23.44
N ARG A 25 -20.44 3.35 24.33
CA ARG A 25 -19.57 4.31 25.02
C ARG A 25 -18.67 3.57 25.98
N ALA A 26 -17.37 3.72 25.81
CA ALA A 26 -16.40 3.52 26.89
C ALA A 26 -15.34 4.63 26.79
N ALA A 27 -15.17 5.37 27.88
CA ALA A 27 -14.18 6.42 28.02
C ALA A 27 -12.78 5.79 28.06
N GLY A 28 -11.95 6.10 27.05
CA GLY A 28 -10.53 5.75 27.01
C GLY A 28 -9.68 6.88 27.60
N PRO A 29 -8.45 6.58 28.07
CA PRO A 29 -7.58 7.56 28.70
C PRO A 29 -7.10 8.62 27.71
N ALA A 30 -6.89 9.83 28.23
CA ALA A 30 -6.46 11.01 27.50
C ALA A 30 -5.19 10.75 26.66
N VAL A 31 -5.32 10.93 25.36
CA VAL A 31 -4.21 10.99 24.41
C VAL A 31 -3.41 12.26 24.73
N ARG A 32 -2.17 12.09 25.18
CA ARG A 32 -1.23 13.20 25.29
C ARG A 32 -0.97 13.74 23.89
N SER A 33 -1.28 15.00 23.70
CA SER A 33 -0.92 15.74 22.50
C SER A 33 0.60 15.76 22.38
N HIS A 34 1.12 15.08 21.36
CA HIS A 34 2.51 15.22 20.96
C HIS A 34 2.74 16.64 20.42
N PRO A 35 3.89 17.26 20.72
CA PRO A 35 4.23 18.54 20.15
C PRO A 35 4.27 18.40 18.63
N GLN A 36 3.49 19.24 17.95
CA GLN A 36 3.54 19.40 16.51
C GLN A 36 4.98 19.74 16.13
N CYS A 37 5.59 18.97 15.23
CA CYS A 37 6.81 19.38 14.55
C CYS A 37 6.56 20.76 13.96
N ALA A 38 7.12 21.79 14.57
CA ALA A 38 7.05 23.14 14.05
C ALA A 38 7.65 23.11 12.64
N ALA A 39 6.86 23.53 11.66
CA ALA A 39 7.30 23.64 10.29
C ALA A 39 8.49 24.59 10.24
N VAL A 40 9.70 24.05 10.10
CA VAL A 40 10.88 24.81 9.76
C VAL A 40 10.67 25.28 8.32
N PRO A 41 10.70 26.59 8.02
CA PRO A 41 10.64 27.07 6.66
C PRO A 41 11.97 26.77 5.99
N THR A 42 12.17 25.57 5.51
CA THR A 42 13.29 25.24 4.65
C THR A 42 12.95 25.71 3.24
N PHE A 43 13.74 26.61 2.75
CA PHE A 43 13.85 26.93 1.34
C PHE A 43 14.40 25.65 0.66
N VAL A 44 13.49 24.76 0.31
CA VAL A 44 13.81 23.51 -0.35
C VAL A 44 13.96 23.85 -1.84
N SER A 45 15.20 23.83 -2.32
CA SER A 45 15.46 23.64 -3.75
C SER A 45 14.63 22.44 -4.20
N ARG A 46 13.72 22.67 -5.15
CA ARG A 46 12.84 21.63 -5.70
C ARG A 46 13.68 20.43 -6.11
N PRO A 47 13.41 19.22 -5.61
CA PRO A 47 14.03 18.03 -6.15
C PRO A 47 13.68 17.98 -7.64
N ARG A 48 14.67 17.72 -8.47
CA ARG A 48 14.48 17.56 -9.92
C ARG A 48 13.92 16.18 -10.19
N CYS A 49 12.71 15.89 -9.71
CA CYS A 49 11.91 14.85 -10.30
C CYS A 49 11.44 15.34 -11.65
N ALA A 50 12.00 14.77 -12.70
CA ALA A 50 11.81 15.22 -14.08
C ALA A 50 10.45 14.80 -14.62
N SER A 51 9.36 15.44 -14.19
CA SER A 51 8.14 15.56 -14.97
C SER A 51 7.16 16.53 -14.30
N LEU A 52 6.70 17.54 -15.04
CA LEU A 52 5.89 18.66 -14.59
C LEU A 52 4.42 18.34 -14.26
N THR A 53 4.00 17.06 -14.24
CA THR A 53 2.60 16.67 -14.07
C THR A 53 2.35 15.61 -13.00
N ARG A 54 3.36 15.23 -12.21
CA ARG A 54 3.23 14.20 -11.19
C ARG A 54 3.04 14.79 -9.81
N ALA A 55 2.11 14.23 -9.05
CA ALA A 55 1.97 14.54 -7.63
C ALA A 55 3.18 13.97 -6.88
N VAL A 56 3.83 14.83 -6.09
CA VAL A 56 4.90 14.43 -5.17
C VAL A 56 4.37 14.57 -3.76
N TYR A 57 4.45 13.49 -2.99
CA TYR A 57 4.06 13.47 -1.60
C TYR A 57 5.28 13.33 -0.69
N ARG A 58 5.17 13.86 0.52
CA ARG A 58 6.15 13.62 1.58
C ARG A 58 5.59 12.64 2.58
N HIS A 59 6.39 11.66 2.93
CA HIS A 59 6.17 10.85 4.11
C HIS A 59 7.11 11.33 5.21
N VAL A 60 6.57 11.56 6.40
CA VAL A 60 7.35 12.03 7.54
C VAL A 60 7.15 11.05 8.67
N GLU A 61 8.21 10.34 9.02
CA GLU A 61 8.26 9.50 10.22
C GLU A 61 9.00 10.23 11.33
N ALA A 62 8.44 10.15 12.55
CA ALA A 62 9.13 10.64 13.74
C ALA A 62 10.05 9.53 14.24
N VAL A 63 11.35 9.71 14.07
CA VAL A 63 12.39 8.80 14.57
C VAL A 63 13.16 9.50 15.70
N GLY A 64 12.84 9.16 16.95
CA GLY A 64 13.49 9.77 18.11
C GLY A 64 13.28 11.28 18.17
N ASP A 65 14.37 12.05 18.29
CA ASP A 65 14.34 13.52 18.31
C ASP A 65 14.43 14.17 16.91
N GLY A 66 14.43 13.37 15.84
CA GLY A 66 14.50 13.80 14.44
C GLY A 66 13.24 13.42 13.66
N CYS A 67 13.09 14.02 12.49
CA CYS A 67 12.10 13.63 11.50
C CYS A 67 12.83 13.20 10.23
N ASP A 68 12.72 11.94 9.85
CA ASP A 68 13.10 11.49 8.52
C ASP A 68 11.95 11.73 7.56
N ALA A 69 12.24 12.36 6.43
CA ALA A 69 11.24 12.66 5.42
C ALA A 69 11.65 12.04 4.09
N THR A 70 10.89 11.04 3.66
CA THR A 70 11.04 10.48 2.31
C THR A 70 10.06 11.16 1.37
N SER A 71 10.55 11.61 0.23
CA SER A 71 9.71 12.14 -0.84
C SER A 71 9.33 11.03 -1.80
N TYR A 72 8.05 10.95 -2.15
CA TYR A 72 7.52 9.97 -3.08
C TYR A 72 6.93 10.64 -4.31
N GLU A 73 7.20 10.08 -5.46
CA GLU A 73 6.52 10.41 -6.72
C GLU A 73 5.41 9.39 -6.99
N VAL A 74 4.22 9.90 -7.38
CA VAL A 74 3.10 9.04 -7.77
C VAL A 74 3.27 8.61 -9.23
N TYR A 75 3.17 7.32 -9.45
CA TYR A 75 3.04 6.74 -10.78
C TYR A 75 1.59 6.33 -11.01
N PRO A 76 0.83 7.08 -11.83
CA PRO A 76 -0.56 6.77 -12.10
C PRO A 76 -0.69 5.50 -12.94
N VAL A 77 -1.65 4.66 -12.58
CA VAL A 77 -2.02 3.46 -13.32
C VAL A 77 -3.47 3.51 -13.77
N ALA A 78 -3.84 2.68 -14.72
CA ALA A 78 -5.22 2.64 -15.23
C ALA A 78 -6.20 2.23 -14.13
N GLY A 79 -7.32 2.95 -14.03
CA GLY A 79 -8.42 2.68 -13.10
C GLY A 79 -9.32 1.54 -13.57
N ASP A 80 -8.74 0.38 -13.80
CA ASP A 80 -9.44 -0.87 -14.11
C ASP A 80 -9.35 -1.84 -12.95
N GLY A 81 -9.95 -3.00 -13.02
CA GLY A 81 -9.86 -4.00 -11.93
C GLY A 81 -8.44 -4.45 -11.60
N ARG A 82 -7.44 -4.05 -12.35
CA ARG A 82 -6.03 -4.40 -12.18
C ARG A 82 -5.24 -3.38 -11.36
N CYS A 83 -5.81 -2.25 -10.93
CA CYS A 83 -5.06 -1.12 -10.38
C CYS A 83 -4.09 -1.52 -9.25
N LEU A 84 -4.49 -2.37 -8.31
CA LEU A 84 -3.59 -2.91 -7.28
C LEU A 84 -2.37 -3.60 -7.89
N PHE A 85 -2.61 -4.55 -8.79
CA PHE A 85 -1.54 -5.36 -9.41
C PHE A 85 -0.66 -4.54 -10.34
N ARG A 86 -1.25 -3.55 -11.06
CA ARG A 86 -0.49 -2.57 -11.86
C ARG A 86 0.43 -1.72 -10.99
N SER A 87 -0.08 -1.25 -9.86
CA SER A 87 0.70 -0.43 -8.93
C SER A 87 1.91 -1.19 -8.39
N VAL A 88 1.70 -2.44 -7.98
CA VAL A 88 2.78 -3.31 -7.51
C VAL A 88 3.77 -3.63 -8.64
N ALA A 89 3.29 -3.95 -9.85
CA ALA A 89 4.15 -4.20 -11.01
C ALA A 89 5.01 -2.98 -11.36
N ALA A 90 4.38 -1.80 -11.43
CA ALA A 90 5.07 -0.56 -11.75
C ALA A 90 6.11 -0.18 -10.69
N ALA A 91 5.74 -0.22 -9.41
CA ALA A 91 6.66 0.10 -8.32
C ALA A 91 7.85 -0.89 -8.26
N THR A 92 7.59 -2.19 -8.49
CA THR A 92 8.65 -3.20 -8.55
C THR A 92 9.62 -2.96 -9.70
N ALA A 93 9.11 -2.67 -10.90
CA ALA A 93 9.95 -2.41 -12.07
C ALA A 93 10.78 -1.13 -11.92
N ILE A 94 10.17 -0.06 -11.43
CA ILE A 94 10.91 1.20 -11.21
C ILE A 94 12.00 1.02 -10.15
N ARG A 95 11.71 0.27 -9.07
CA ARG A 95 12.71 -0.02 -8.05
C ARG A 95 13.88 -0.85 -8.58
N ALA A 96 13.60 -1.84 -9.43
CA ALA A 96 14.63 -2.75 -9.96
C ALA A 96 15.48 -2.11 -11.06
N ASP A 97 14.84 -1.41 -11.99
CA ASP A 97 15.45 -0.99 -13.24
C ASP A 97 15.45 0.54 -13.44
N GLY A 98 14.85 1.31 -12.52
CA GLY A 98 14.64 2.75 -12.67
C GLY A 98 13.72 3.12 -13.83
N ALA A 99 13.04 2.15 -14.43
CA ALA A 99 12.30 2.32 -15.69
C ALA A 99 10.83 1.92 -15.54
N ARG A 100 9.99 2.60 -16.33
CA ARG A 100 8.57 2.29 -16.42
C ARG A 100 8.33 1.13 -17.38
N LEU A 101 7.35 0.30 -17.04
CA LEU A 101 6.83 -0.68 -17.97
C LEU A 101 6.06 0.00 -19.10
N SER A 102 6.11 -0.56 -20.30
CA SER A 102 5.16 -0.18 -21.36
C SER A 102 3.74 -0.64 -20.97
N PRO A 103 2.67 0.01 -21.47
CA PRO A 103 1.29 -0.32 -21.08
C PRO A 103 0.92 -1.80 -21.28
N ASP A 104 1.41 -2.42 -22.33
CA ASP A 104 1.14 -3.84 -22.62
C ASP A 104 1.88 -4.75 -21.63
N VAL A 105 3.13 -4.44 -21.33
CA VAL A 105 3.95 -5.19 -20.34
C VAL A 105 3.38 -5.00 -18.96
N GLU A 106 2.98 -3.78 -18.57
CA GLU A 106 2.34 -3.51 -17.28
C GLU A 106 1.05 -4.33 -17.13
N THR A 107 0.23 -4.41 -18.19
CA THR A 107 -1.01 -5.19 -18.18
C THR A 107 -0.72 -6.69 -18.01
N ALA A 108 0.23 -7.22 -18.77
CA ALA A 108 0.61 -8.62 -18.68
C ALA A 108 1.18 -8.98 -17.31
N GLU A 109 2.02 -8.09 -16.75
CA GLU A 109 2.63 -8.29 -15.44
C GLU A 109 1.58 -8.20 -14.32
N ALA A 110 0.64 -7.26 -14.40
CA ALA A 110 -0.48 -7.17 -13.46
C ALA A 110 -1.33 -8.44 -13.46
N ASP A 111 -1.65 -8.99 -14.63
CA ASP A 111 -2.40 -10.26 -14.73
C ASP A 111 -1.58 -11.45 -14.21
N ARG A 112 -0.25 -11.46 -14.43
CA ARG A 112 0.66 -12.47 -13.88
C ARG A 112 0.68 -12.42 -12.35
N LEU A 113 0.86 -11.23 -11.77
CA LEU A 113 0.89 -11.02 -10.31
C LEU A 113 -0.44 -11.41 -9.66
N ARG A 114 -1.59 -11.06 -10.29
CA ARG A 114 -2.92 -11.49 -9.85
C ARG A 114 -3.01 -13.00 -9.74
N ASN A 115 -2.60 -13.71 -10.78
CA ASN A 115 -2.68 -15.16 -10.79
C ASN A 115 -1.78 -15.79 -9.72
N LEU A 116 -0.58 -15.27 -9.54
CA LEU A 116 0.34 -15.73 -8.49
C LEU A 116 -0.20 -15.45 -7.08
N ALA A 117 -0.81 -14.27 -6.86
CA ALA A 117 -1.45 -13.95 -5.58
C ALA A 117 -2.58 -14.92 -5.27
N VAL A 118 -3.44 -15.24 -6.26
CA VAL A 118 -4.50 -16.24 -6.08
C VAL A 118 -3.94 -17.65 -5.83
N ASP A 119 -2.83 -18.01 -6.46
CA ASP A 119 -2.16 -19.28 -6.19
C ASP A 119 -1.62 -19.32 -4.74
N GLN A 120 -1.10 -18.21 -4.24
CA GLN A 120 -0.66 -18.12 -2.83
C GLN A 120 -1.86 -18.15 -1.87
N LEU A 121 -2.97 -17.47 -2.16
CA LEU A 121 -4.20 -17.59 -1.37
C LEU A 121 -4.59 -19.06 -1.18
N ARG A 122 -4.64 -19.83 -2.26
CA ARG A 122 -4.99 -21.26 -2.19
C ARG A 122 -3.98 -22.11 -1.40
N ARG A 123 -2.68 -21.82 -1.54
CA ARG A 123 -1.63 -22.51 -0.79
C ARG A 123 -1.65 -22.18 0.70
N ARG A 124 -1.97 -20.92 1.02
CA ARG A 124 -1.96 -20.37 2.38
C ARG A 124 -3.37 -20.21 2.95
N ARG A 125 -4.32 -21.01 2.49
CA ARG A 125 -5.74 -20.94 2.87
C ARG A 125 -5.94 -20.77 4.38
N ALA A 126 -5.24 -21.56 5.19
CA ALA A 126 -5.37 -21.52 6.65
C ALA A 126 -4.96 -20.18 7.29
N GLU A 127 -4.17 -19.36 6.58
CA GLU A 127 -3.72 -18.06 7.08
C GLU A 127 -4.74 -16.95 6.77
N VAL A 128 -5.55 -17.10 5.73
CA VAL A 128 -6.35 -16.02 5.15
C VAL A 128 -7.85 -16.29 5.10
N GLU A 129 -8.29 -17.56 5.10
CA GLU A 129 -9.71 -17.92 4.94
C GLU A 129 -10.60 -17.27 6.00
N TRP A 130 -10.09 -17.05 7.21
CA TRP A 130 -10.87 -16.54 8.33
C TRP A 130 -11.35 -15.08 8.16
N PHE A 131 -10.74 -14.30 7.27
CA PHE A 131 -11.13 -12.92 6.99
C PHE A 131 -11.71 -12.72 5.58
N ILE A 132 -11.83 -13.79 4.79
CA ILE A 132 -12.51 -13.77 3.50
C ILE A 132 -13.99 -14.08 3.73
N GLU A 133 -14.84 -13.15 3.30
CA GLU A 133 -16.28 -13.35 3.41
C GLU A 133 -16.80 -14.34 2.35
N GLY A 134 -17.64 -15.27 2.78
CA GLY A 134 -18.28 -16.25 1.90
C GLY A 134 -17.45 -17.50 1.62
N ASP A 135 -17.65 -18.09 0.45
CA ASP A 135 -16.93 -19.29 0.03
C ASP A 135 -15.56 -18.93 -0.51
N PHE A 136 -14.52 -19.51 0.10
CA PHE A 136 -13.13 -19.24 -0.23
C PHE A 136 -12.76 -19.60 -1.67
N ASP A 137 -13.24 -20.73 -2.16
CA ASP A 137 -12.90 -21.17 -3.51
C ASP A 137 -13.59 -20.31 -4.56
N ALA A 138 -14.86 -19.93 -4.31
CA ALA A 138 -15.57 -18.98 -5.15
C ALA A 138 -14.89 -17.60 -5.16
N TYR A 139 -14.37 -17.12 -4.02
CA TYR A 139 -13.59 -15.90 -3.93
C TYR A 139 -12.34 -15.97 -4.81
N CYS A 140 -11.55 -17.05 -4.67
CA CYS A 140 -10.34 -17.26 -5.48
C CYS A 140 -10.65 -17.30 -6.98
N ASP A 141 -11.74 -17.95 -7.38
CA ASP A 141 -12.16 -18.02 -8.79
C ASP A 141 -12.63 -16.67 -9.32
N ALA A 142 -13.35 -15.91 -8.50
CA ALA A 142 -13.76 -14.55 -8.85
C ALA A 142 -12.53 -13.61 -8.97
N MET A 143 -11.56 -13.73 -8.09
CA MET A 143 -10.35 -12.87 -8.09
C MET A 143 -9.45 -13.10 -9.32
N ARG A 144 -9.51 -14.25 -9.97
CA ARG A 144 -8.78 -14.46 -11.25
C ARG A 144 -9.29 -13.60 -12.39
N ARG A 145 -10.51 -13.06 -12.30
CA ARG A 145 -11.04 -12.21 -13.36
C ARG A 145 -10.34 -10.86 -13.39
N PRO A 146 -9.94 -10.35 -14.57
CA PRO A 146 -9.22 -9.08 -14.69
C PRO A 146 -9.95 -7.86 -14.14
N ILE A 147 -11.29 -7.94 -14.07
CA ILE A 147 -12.14 -6.86 -13.55
C ILE A 147 -12.33 -6.91 -12.03
N ALA A 148 -11.90 -7.98 -11.36
CA ALA A 148 -12.00 -8.09 -9.91
C ALA A 148 -11.05 -7.12 -9.23
N TRP A 149 -11.54 -6.43 -8.22
CA TRP A 149 -10.72 -5.50 -7.44
C TRP A 149 -9.99 -6.28 -6.36
N GLY A 150 -8.66 -6.20 -6.40
CA GLY A 150 -7.83 -6.76 -5.35
C GLY A 150 -7.82 -5.88 -4.12
N GLY A 151 -7.58 -6.49 -2.97
CA GLY A 151 -7.57 -5.84 -1.68
C GLY A 151 -6.48 -6.40 -0.76
N GLU A 152 -6.74 -6.33 0.52
CA GLU A 152 -5.81 -6.72 1.57
C GLU A 152 -5.35 -8.19 1.49
N PRO A 153 -6.23 -9.18 1.19
CA PRO A 153 -5.79 -10.55 1.01
C PRO A 153 -4.74 -10.70 -0.09
N GLU A 154 -4.94 -10.02 -1.22
CA GLU A 154 -4.02 -10.05 -2.34
C GLU A 154 -2.71 -9.30 -2.03
N ILE A 155 -2.76 -8.18 -1.31
CA ILE A 155 -1.55 -7.46 -0.86
C ILE A 155 -0.69 -8.38 0.00
N LEU A 156 -1.28 -9.08 0.96
CA LEU A 156 -0.56 -10.04 1.80
C LEU A 156 0.07 -11.16 0.96
N MET A 157 -0.66 -11.69 -0.02
CA MET A 157 -0.13 -12.74 -0.88
C MET A 157 0.95 -12.23 -1.84
N LEU A 158 0.88 -10.97 -2.25
CA LEU A 158 1.91 -10.35 -3.08
C LEU A 158 3.25 -10.23 -2.34
N THR A 159 3.27 -10.07 -1.03
CA THR A 159 4.54 -10.09 -0.28
C THR A 159 5.27 -11.43 -0.42
N HIS A 160 4.52 -12.54 -0.42
CA HIS A 160 5.09 -13.87 -0.63
C HIS A 160 5.48 -14.15 -2.09
N VAL A 161 4.80 -13.50 -3.04
CA VAL A 161 5.16 -13.60 -4.47
C VAL A 161 6.44 -12.84 -4.77
N LEU A 162 6.60 -11.68 -4.13
CA LEU A 162 7.74 -10.78 -4.36
C LEU A 162 8.92 -11.08 -3.43
N GLU A 163 8.70 -11.86 -2.36
CA GLU A 163 9.64 -12.04 -1.25
C GLU A 163 10.14 -10.68 -0.71
N SER A 164 9.22 -9.71 -0.62
CA SER A 164 9.50 -8.32 -0.29
C SER A 164 8.29 -7.69 0.39
N PRO A 165 8.50 -6.74 1.33
CA PRO A 165 7.39 -6.02 1.94
C PRO A 165 6.59 -5.23 0.91
N VAL A 166 5.30 -5.04 1.21
CA VAL A 166 4.43 -4.09 0.49
C VAL A 166 3.86 -3.11 1.50
N GLU A 167 4.18 -1.84 1.34
CA GLU A 167 3.69 -0.78 2.19
C GLU A 167 2.59 0.00 1.49
N VAL A 168 1.47 0.20 2.18
CA VAL A 168 0.32 0.92 1.68
C VAL A 168 0.25 2.28 2.34
N PHE A 169 0.26 3.31 1.53
CA PHE A 169 0.11 4.69 1.96
C PHE A 169 -1.27 5.24 1.59
N MET A 170 -1.69 6.25 2.31
CA MET A 170 -2.90 7.03 2.01
C MET A 170 -2.56 8.52 2.07
N PRO A 171 -3.14 9.36 1.18
CA PRO A 171 -2.97 10.80 1.26
C PRO A 171 -3.47 11.32 2.59
N SER A 172 -2.74 12.24 3.19
CA SER A 172 -3.19 13.00 4.35
C SER A 172 -4.23 14.05 3.92
N PRO A 173 -5.06 14.55 4.84
CA PRO A 173 -6.10 15.53 4.52
C PRO A 173 -5.57 16.83 3.88
N ASP A 174 -4.31 17.17 4.09
CA ASP A 174 -3.63 18.32 3.48
C ASP A 174 -3.23 18.09 2.02
N ALA A 175 -3.38 16.86 1.51
CA ALA A 175 -2.99 16.41 0.17
C ALA A 175 -1.52 16.73 -0.19
N ARG A 176 -0.64 16.90 0.79
CA ARG A 176 0.79 17.19 0.61
C ARG A 176 1.68 16.10 1.17
N THR A 177 1.16 15.35 2.13
CA THR A 177 1.85 14.25 2.78
C THR A 177 1.10 12.94 2.57
N VAL A 178 1.80 11.84 2.72
CA VAL A 178 1.21 10.51 2.81
C VAL A 178 1.50 9.93 4.19
N ARG A 179 0.62 9.07 4.65
CA ARG A 179 0.81 8.28 5.86
C ARG A 179 0.74 6.80 5.51
N SER A 180 1.58 6.01 6.11
CA SER A 180 1.48 4.56 6.06
C SER A 180 0.20 4.12 6.79
N ILE A 181 -0.56 3.25 6.15
CA ILE A 181 -1.76 2.62 6.73
C ILE A 181 -1.61 1.12 6.91
N GLY A 182 -0.55 0.53 6.37
CA GLY A 182 -0.20 -0.87 6.57
C GLY A 182 1.10 -1.23 5.90
N ALA A 183 1.94 -1.98 6.61
CA ALA A 183 3.16 -2.59 6.09
C ALA A 183 2.99 -4.11 6.17
N TYR A 184 2.88 -4.75 5.02
CA TYR A 184 2.67 -6.18 4.90
C TYR A 184 4.00 -6.88 4.64
N GLY A 185 4.23 -7.99 5.33
CA GLY A 185 5.41 -8.83 5.12
C GLY A 185 6.73 -8.28 5.69
N ALA A 186 6.74 -7.14 6.39
CA ALA A 186 7.95 -6.53 6.91
C ALA A 186 8.69 -7.40 7.95
N ASP A 187 7.95 -8.19 8.72
CA ASP A 187 8.53 -9.11 9.71
C ASP A 187 9.16 -10.37 9.04
N GLU A 188 8.68 -10.74 7.85
CA GLU A 188 9.10 -11.96 7.15
C GLU A 188 10.17 -11.67 6.09
N TYR A 189 10.07 -10.54 5.43
CA TYR A 189 10.96 -10.11 4.34
C TYR A 189 11.65 -8.80 4.72
N PRO A 190 12.87 -8.85 5.30
CA PRO A 190 13.59 -7.66 5.69
C PRO A 190 14.11 -6.89 4.47
N GLY A 191 14.10 -5.57 4.54
CA GLY A 191 14.64 -4.69 3.50
C GLY A 191 13.58 -3.73 2.96
N GLU A 192 13.97 -2.96 1.95
CA GLU A 192 13.09 -2.02 1.29
C GLU A 192 11.99 -2.74 0.51
N GLY A 193 10.77 -2.33 0.75
CA GLY A 193 9.57 -2.88 0.13
C GLY A 193 9.12 -2.12 -1.12
N VAL A 194 7.96 -2.51 -1.59
CA VAL A 194 7.21 -1.82 -2.64
C VAL A 194 6.21 -0.88 -1.97
N ALA A 195 6.16 0.37 -2.39
CA ALA A 195 5.22 1.35 -1.88
C ALA A 195 4.06 1.57 -2.87
N ILE A 196 2.82 1.56 -2.36
CA ILE A 196 1.62 1.84 -3.15
C ILE A 196 0.72 2.84 -2.43
N LEU A 197 0.01 3.68 -3.20
CA LEU A 197 -0.91 4.69 -2.70
C LEU A 197 -2.35 4.23 -2.87
N PHE A 198 -3.11 4.19 -1.78
CA PHE A 198 -4.53 3.91 -1.79
C PHE A 198 -5.33 5.21 -1.64
N HIS A 199 -6.23 5.50 -2.57
CA HIS A 199 -7.01 6.74 -2.59
C HIS A 199 -8.31 6.69 -1.76
N GLY A 200 -8.56 5.59 -1.05
CA GLY A 200 -9.76 5.44 -0.20
C GLY A 200 -11.04 5.08 -0.96
N ALA A 201 -11.03 5.06 -2.30
CA ALA A 201 -12.17 4.73 -3.14
C ALA A 201 -11.93 3.48 -4.02
N GLY A 202 -11.11 2.55 -3.53
CA GLY A 202 -10.82 1.29 -4.23
C GLY A 202 -9.76 1.42 -5.33
N HIS A 203 -9.11 2.57 -5.50
CA HIS A 203 -8.07 2.78 -6.50
C HIS A 203 -6.69 2.83 -5.85
N TYR A 204 -5.72 2.17 -6.50
CA TYR A 204 -4.32 2.16 -6.14
C TYR A 204 -3.47 2.78 -7.23
N GLU A 205 -2.37 3.42 -6.82
CA GLU A 205 -1.30 3.92 -7.69
C GLU A 205 0.07 3.51 -7.12
N ALA A 206 1.10 3.46 -7.95
CA ALA A 206 2.44 3.16 -7.45
C ALA A 206 3.05 4.42 -6.81
N LEU A 207 3.80 4.21 -5.72
CA LEU A 207 4.68 5.20 -5.13
C LEU A 207 6.14 4.79 -5.35
N THR A 208 6.95 5.74 -5.74
CA THR A 208 8.38 5.52 -5.91
C THR A 208 9.15 6.56 -5.12
N PRO A 209 10.15 6.17 -4.32
CA PRO A 209 11.00 7.14 -3.65
C PRO A 209 11.63 8.08 -4.67
N CYS A 210 11.71 9.36 -4.35
CA CYS A 210 12.52 10.30 -5.11
C CYS A 210 13.95 10.17 -4.63
N ASP A 211 14.89 9.87 -5.55
CA ASP A 211 16.32 9.94 -5.24
C ASP A 211 16.67 11.39 -4.89
N GLU A 212 17.14 11.62 -3.67
CA GLU A 212 17.76 12.87 -3.30
C GLU A 212 19.17 12.91 -3.92
N SER A 213 19.28 13.53 -5.09
CA SER A 213 20.57 13.76 -5.79
C SER A 213 21.21 15.05 -5.34
#